data_a9347b4021051bede0acdeba488c8458
#
_entry.id   a9347b4021051bede0acdeba488c8458
#
_cell.length_a   1.000
_cell.length_b   1.000
_cell.length_c   1.000
_cell.angle_alpha   90.00
_cell.angle_beta   90.00
_cell.angle_gamma   90.00
#
_symmetry.space_group_name_H-M   'P 1'
#
loop_
_entity.id
_entity.type
_entity.pdbx_description
1 polymer ?
#
loop_
_entity_poly.entity_id
_entity_poly.type
_entity_poly.pdbx_seq_one_letter_code
_entity_poly.pdbx_strand_id
1 'polypeptide(L)'
;MAACHALGKLAKATGVPAGSVNTHYLLETNKGKFFLKIDEVKSTPEARHELDLLLFLRSQRFPCPRPLADRKGHYFHDYEGKAVSVYPPLPGRTFAEAELTIAHLEQTGQMLAALHLLGQSYKKAIENRFSFERIVELYDGVRERMPGHFKHVVHTLDDEIAHQYQYQEDKLPKGIIHGDLFADNLLFRGGKVVGVLDFEAACYGKFIYDLATAVNALCFSEGEYVFERFTALLNGYQKVRTLSLPEWDAFPNELRFSALRFTVTRLKDFFLRPMSNGVRVNKDFREFFARLQVLRRERPGGMDRLLLAMATGYDYRKYQKIRAQGNHNGRQRREEQAGKSRQLS
;
A
#
# COMPACT_ATOMS: atom_id res chain seq x y z
N MET A 1 20.78 -16.93 18.04
CA MET A 1 19.34 -16.62 17.93
C MET A 1 18.45 -17.64 18.66
N ALA A 2 18.41 -18.92 18.28
CA ALA A 2 17.50 -19.91 18.92
C ALA A 2 17.68 -20.00 20.45
N ALA A 3 18.91 -19.95 20.95
CA ALA A 3 19.19 -19.98 22.40
C ALA A 3 18.74 -18.69 23.12
N CYS A 4 18.89 -17.53 22.49
CA CYS A 4 18.51 -16.23 23.10
C CYS A 4 16.99 -16.11 23.25
N HIS A 5 16.21 -16.57 22.26
CA HIS A 5 14.74 -16.52 22.26
C HIS A 5 14.07 -17.72 22.95
N ALA A 6 14.82 -18.65 23.54
CA ALA A 6 14.26 -19.86 24.17
C ALA A 6 13.41 -20.72 23.21
N LEU A 7 13.74 -20.73 21.90
CA LEU A 7 13.02 -21.45 20.86
C LEU A 7 13.20 -22.98 20.93
N GLY A 8 14.02 -23.47 21.84
CA GLY A 8 14.40 -24.89 21.94
C GLY A 8 15.62 -25.23 21.10
N LYS A 9 15.85 -26.53 20.91
CA LYS A 9 16.97 -27.05 20.11
C LYS A 9 16.61 -26.95 18.62
N LEU A 10 17.45 -26.22 17.85
CA LEU A 10 17.30 -26.11 16.38
C LEU A 10 17.56 -27.48 15.74
N ALA A 11 16.62 -27.94 14.95
CA ALA A 11 16.74 -29.16 14.13
C ALA A 11 17.08 -28.82 12.67
N LYS A 12 16.46 -27.77 12.12
CA LYS A 12 16.66 -27.38 10.72
C LYS A 12 16.43 -25.86 10.54
N ALA A 13 17.21 -25.24 9.65
CA ALA A 13 16.97 -23.92 9.13
C ALA A 13 16.88 -23.99 7.59
N THR A 14 15.79 -23.50 7.02
CA THR A 14 15.53 -23.55 5.57
C THR A 14 15.27 -22.13 5.09
N GLY A 15 16.02 -21.65 4.09
CA GLY A 15 15.74 -20.38 3.44
C GLY A 15 14.35 -20.39 2.80
N VAL A 16 13.59 -19.32 3.00
CA VAL A 16 12.27 -19.15 2.41
C VAL A 16 12.42 -18.16 1.25
N PRO A 17 12.17 -18.56 0.00
CA PRO A 17 12.27 -17.68 -1.17
C PRO A 17 11.06 -16.75 -1.26
N ALA A 18 10.70 -16.12 -0.14
CA ALA A 18 9.58 -15.19 -0.04
C ALA A 18 10.11 -13.79 0.25
N GLY A 19 9.65 -12.82 -0.54
CA GLY A 19 10.03 -11.41 -0.41
C GLY A 19 11.14 -10.98 -1.36
N SER A 20 11.03 -9.75 -1.84
CA SER A 20 11.97 -9.16 -2.81
C SER A 20 13.15 -8.45 -2.14
N VAL A 21 13.08 -8.17 -0.85
CA VAL A 21 14.01 -7.28 -0.14
C VAL A 21 14.77 -7.99 0.98
N ASN A 22 14.07 -8.67 1.89
CA ASN A 22 14.66 -9.24 3.10
C ASN A 22 14.91 -10.74 3.01
N THR A 23 15.85 -11.24 3.80
CA THR A 23 16.15 -12.67 3.90
C THR A 23 15.31 -13.32 4.99
N HIS A 24 14.64 -14.41 4.65
CA HIS A 24 13.80 -15.16 5.58
C HIS A 24 14.26 -16.61 5.72
N TYR A 25 14.21 -17.14 6.94
CA TYR A 25 14.46 -18.56 7.24
C TYR A 25 13.29 -19.14 8.02
N LEU A 26 12.86 -20.33 7.66
CA LEU A 26 12.02 -21.17 8.49
C LEU A 26 12.93 -21.97 9.44
N LEU A 27 12.77 -21.76 10.74
CA LEU A 27 13.46 -22.49 11.79
C LEU A 27 12.54 -23.59 12.32
N GLU A 28 12.97 -24.83 12.24
CA GLU A 28 12.29 -25.97 12.87
C GLU A 28 13.03 -26.37 14.14
N THR A 29 12.32 -26.37 15.26
CA THR A 29 12.89 -26.68 16.58
C THR A 29 12.02 -27.72 17.28
N ASN A 30 12.52 -28.26 18.40
CA ASN A 30 11.73 -29.17 19.23
C ASN A 30 10.56 -28.49 19.99
N LYS A 31 10.41 -27.16 19.87
CA LYS A 31 9.29 -26.38 20.42
C LYS A 31 8.32 -25.86 19.34
N GLY A 32 8.58 -26.16 18.07
CA GLY A 32 7.75 -25.72 16.96
C GLY A 32 8.53 -25.03 15.84
N LYS A 33 7.79 -24.39 14.95
CA LYS A 33 8.32 -23.64 13.80
C LYS A 33 8.34 -22.15 14.10
N PHE A 34 9.34 -21.45 13.56
CA PHE A 34 9.49 -20.01 13.70
C PHE A 34 10.05 -19.43 12.39
N PHE A 35 9.73 -18.19 12.12
CA PHE A 35 10.35 -17.43 11.03
C PHE A 35 11.41 -16.50 11.60
N LEU A 36 12.58 -16.50 10.99
CA LEU A 36 13.63 -15.52 11.24
C LEU A 36 13.69 -14.58 10.03
N LYS A 37 13.63 -13.28 10.28
CA LYS A 37 13.77 -12.21 9.28
C LYS A 37 15.10 -11.50 9.52
N ILE A 38 15.86 -11.27 8.44
CA ILE A 38 17.04 -10.43 8.39
C ILE A 38 16.70 -9.21 7.54
N ASP A 39 16.72 -8.03 8.10
CA ASP A 39 16.55 -6.79 7.37
C ASP A 39 17.81 -6.46 6.57
N GLU A 40 17.72 -6.52 5.25
CA GLU A 40 18.87 -6.34 4.35
C GLU A 40 19.13 -4.88 3.97
N VAL A 41 18.14 -4.02 4.10
CA VAL A 41 18.16 -2.64 3.59
C VAL A 41 17.92 -1.61 4.68
N LYS A 42 17.10 -1.93 5.66
CA LYS A 42 16.74 -0.99 6.73
C LYS A 42 17.89 -0.84 7.72
N SER A 43 18.13 0.41 8.11
CA SER A 43 18.94 0.70 9.30
C SER A 43 18.27 0.17 10.57
N THR A 44 19.05 -0.03 11.63
CA THR A 44 18.52 -0.45 12.95
C THR A 44 17.39 0.45 13.48
N PRO A 45 17.42 1.80 13.35
CA PRO A 45 16.29 2.66 13.71
C PRO A 45 15.02 2.39 12.91
N GLU A 46 15.12 2.20 11.59
CA GLU A 46 13.96 1.92 10.73
C GLU A 46 13.33 0.55 11.04
N ALA A 47 14.16 -0.48 11.26
CA ALA A 47 13.71 -1.79 11.73
C ALA A 47 12.97 -1.69 13.07
N ARG A 48 13.45 -0.83 13.99
CA ARG A 48 12.79 -0.56 15.27
C ARG A 48 11.41 0.07 15.07
N HIS A 49 11.25 1.01 14.14
CA HIS A 49 9.94 1.64 13.86
C HIS A 49 8.91 0.61 13.39
N GLU A 50 9.29 -0.31 12.51
CA GLU A 50 8.40 -1.41 12.08
C GLU A 50 8.02 -2.30 13.26
N LEU A 51 8.97 -2.71 14.09
CA LEU A 51 8.71 -3.54 15.26
C LEU A 51 7.78 -2.84 16.27
N ASP A 52 8.02 -1.56 16.54
CA ASP A 52 7.16 -0.76 17.43
C ASP A 52 5.72 -0.67 16.90
N LEU A 53 5.56 -0.51 15.59
CA LEU A 53 4.24 -0.54 14.93
C LEU A 53 3.57 -1.91 15.09
N LEU A 54 4.28 -3.00 14.82
CA LEU A 54 3.74 -4.36 14.99
C LEU A 54 3.32 -4.64 16.43
N LEU A 55 4.10 -4.21 17.42
CA LEU A 55 3.77 -4.34 18.84
C LEU A 55 2.52 -3.53 19.20
N PHE A 56 2.41 -2.29 18.70
CA PHE A 56 1.22 -1.47 18.85
C PHE A 56 -0.02 -2.15 18.26
N LEU A 57 0.04 -2.57 16.98
CA LEU A 57 -1.07 -3.24 16.31
C LEU A 57 -1.50 -4.52 17.03
N ARG A 58 -0.54 -5.30 17.52
CA ARG A 58 -0.82 -6.50 18.33
C ARG A 58 -1.49 -6.16 19.66
N SER A 59 -1.11 -5.07 20.32
CA SER A 59 -1.76 -4.60 21.56
C SER A 59 -3.24 -4.27 21.32
N GLN A 60 -3.56 -3.81 20.10
CA GLN A 60 -4.92 -3.55 19.64
C GLN A 60 -5.63 -4.79 19.04
N ARG A 61 -5.04 -5.98 19.18
CA ARG A 61 -5.56 -7.27 18.65
C ARG A 61 -5.66 -7.32 17.12
N PHE A 62 -4.96 -6.44 16.41
CA PHE A 62 -4.90 -6.49 14.95
C PHE A 62 -4.10 -7.73 14.51
N PRO A 63 -4.56 -8.49 13.49
CA PRO A 63 -3.91 -9.72 13.05
C PRO A 63 -2.67 -9.41 12.18
N CYS A 64 -1.54 -9.18 12.81
CA CYS A 64 -0.24 -8.95 12.16
C CYS A 64 0.85 -9.84 12.78
N PRO A 65 2.06 -9.94 12.19
CA PRO A 65 3.17 -10.66 12.77
C PRO A 65 3.47 -10.21 14.21
N ARG A 66 3.77 -11.17 15.07
CA ARG A 66 4.15 -10.89 16.46
C ARG A 66 5.64 -11.16 16.65
N PRO A 67 6.50 -10.13 16.75
CA PRO A 67 7.90 -10.36 17.06
C PRO A 67 8.02 -11.01 18.44
N LEU A 68 8.93 -11.97 18.59
CA LEU A 68 9.22 -12.62 19.86
C LEU A 68 10.34 -11.89 20.58
N ALA A 69 10.11 -11.57 21.85
CA ALA A 69 11.17 -11.07 22.72
C ALA A 69 12.17 -12.18 23.04
N ASP A 70 13.44 -11.84 23.16
CA ASP A 70 14.45 -12.70 23.76
C ASP A 70 14.27 -12.79 25.29
N ARG A 71 15.15 -13.51 25.96
CA ARG A 71 15.13 -13.65 27.42
C ARG A 71 15.41 -12.34 28.17
N LYS A 72 15.95 -11.32 27.50
CA LYS A 72 16.24 -9.99 28.04
C LYS A 72 15.18 -8.95 27.66
N GLY A 73 14.15 -9.35 26.91
CA GLY A 73 13.07 -8.47 26.45
C GLY A 73 13.35 -7.75 25.13
N HIS A 74 14.42 -8.07 24.40
CA HIS A 74 14.71 -7.47 23.11
C HIS A 74 13.96 -8.20 21.99
N TYR A 75 13.39 -7.46 21.06
CA TYR A 75 12.61 -7.99 19.93
C TYR A 75 13.43 -8.17 18.65
N PHE A 76 14.64 -7.66 18.60
CA PHE A 76 15.60 -7.87 17.51
C PHE A 76 17.02 -7.86 18.04
N HIS A 77 17.93 -8.41 17.24
CA HIS A 77 19.37 -8.40 17.49
C HIS A 77 20.07 -7.76 16.30
N ASP A 78 21.15 -7.05 16.57
CA ASP A 78 22.08 -6.63 15.53
C ASP A 78 22.97 -7.83 15.14
N TYR A 79 23.04 -8.10 13.87
CA TYR A 79 23.96 -9.07 13.28
C TYR A 79 24.61 -8.46 12.04
N GLU A 80 25.88 -8.13 12.14
CA GLU A 80 26.67 -7.48 11.06
C GLU A 80 25.99 -6.19 10.53
N GLY A 81 25.46 -5.37 11.44
CA GLY A 81 24.74 -4.13 11.09
C GLY A 81 23.32 -4.31 10.59
N LYS A 82 22.80 -5.54 10.59
CA LYS A 82 21.43 -5.87 10.14
C LYS A 82 20.58 -6.26 11.34
N ALA A 83 19.32 -5.78 11.34
CA ALA A 83 18.36 -6.19 12.35
C ALA A 83 17.83 -7.59 12.05
N VAL A 84 17.92 -8.48 13.05
CA VAL A 84 17.40 -9.86 12.96
C VAL A 84 16.31 -10.07 14.00
N SER A 85 15.14 -10.45 13.55
CA SER A 85 13.95 -10.66 14.39
C SER A 85 13.34 -12.04 14.15
N VAL A 86 12.58 -12.53 15.14
CA VAL A 86 11.97 -13.87 15.12
C VAL A 86 10.46 -13.76 15.33
N TYR A 87 9.71 -14.54 14.58
CA TYR A 87 8.26 -14.54 14.60
C TYR A 87 7.71 -15.98 14.69
N PRO A 88 6.64 -16.23 15.45
CA PRO A 88 5.88 -17.46 15.31
C PRO A 88 5.11 -17.46 14.00
N PRO A 89 4.78 -18.60 13.42
CA PRO A 89 3.91 -18.67 12.25
C PRO A 89 2.52 -18.11 12.58
N LEU A 90 1.97 -17.36 11.63
CA LEU A 90 0.57 -16.97 11.68
C LEU A 90 -0.30 -18.10 11.07
N PRO A 91 -1.53 -18.29 11.57
CA PRO A 91 -2.46 -19.25 10.99
C PRO A 91 -2.95 -18.72 9.63
N GLY A 92 -3.40 -19.66 8.77
CA GLY A 92 -3.96 -19.32 7.47
C GLY A 92 -3.00 -19.60 6.32
N ARG A 93 -3.46 -19.29 5.12
CA ARG A 93 -2.68 -19.38 3.88
C ARG A 93 -2.90 -18.16 3.00
N THR A 94 -1.95 -17.85 2.16
CA THR A 94 -2.10 -16.89 1.06
C THR A 94 -2.86 -17.54 -0.10
N PHE A 95 -3.41 -16.71 -0.97
CA PHE A 95 -4.00 -17.10 -2.24
C PHE A 95 -3.32 -16.30 -3.35
N ALA A 96 -3.24 -16.89 -4.55
CA ALA A 96 -2.93 -16.11 -5.73
C ALA A 96 -4.06 -15.09 -5.98
N GLU A 97 -3.75 -13.96 -6.60
CA GLU A 97 -4.74 -12.91 -6.86
C GLU A 97 -5.97 -13.46 -7.59
N ALA A 98 -5.77 -14.35 -8.57
CA ALA A 98 -6.85 -14.97 -9.34
C ALA A 98 -7.78 -15.90 -8.51
N GLU A 99 -7.28 -16.41 -7.39
CA GLU A 99 -8.04 -17.31 -6.48
C GLU A 99 -8.88 -16.52 -5.45
N LEU A 100 -8.67 -15.21 -5.33
CA LEU A 100 -9.41 -14.38 -4.39
C LEU A 100 -10.89 -14.30 -4.78
N THR A 101 -11.75 -14.69 -3.86
CA THR A 101 -13.21 -14.59 -4.01
C THR A 101 -13.70 -13.19 -3.63
N ILE A 102 -14.93 -12.86 -4.02
CA ILE A 102 -15.63 -11.64 -3.60
C ILE A 102 -15.65 -11.51 -2.06
N ALA A 103 -15.91 -12.60 -1.34
CA ALA A 103 -15.89 -12.61 0.12
C ALA A 103 -14.48 -12.31 0.70
N HIS A 104 -13.42 -12.79 0.06
CA HIS A 104 -12.03 -12.45 0.46
C HIS A 104 -11.77 -10.94 0.30
N LEU A 105 -12.21 -10.33 -0.79
CA LEU A 105 -12.02 -8.90 -1.06
C LEU A 105 -12.82 -8.03 -0.09
N GLU A 106 -14.05 -8.42 0.23
CA GLU A 106 -14.85 -7.73 1.24
C GLU A 106 -14.17 -7.78 2.62
N GLN A 107 -13.64 -8.95 3.03
CA GLN A 107 -12.89 -9.08 4.27
C GLN A 107 -11.59 -8.27 4.26
N THR A 108 -10.92 -8.18 3.12
CA THR A 108 -9.72 -7.35 2.93
C THR A 108 -10.05 -5.86 3.13
N GLY A 109 -11.15 -5.38 2.54
CA GLY A 109 -11.61 -4.00 2.73
C GLY A 109 -11.90 -3.69 4.20
N GLN A 110 -12.61 -4.59 4.91
CA GLN A 110 -12.87 -4.43 6.35
C GLN A 110 -11.57 -4.36 7.16
N MET A 111 -10.62 -5.23 6.84
CA MET A 111 -9.34 -5.30 7.53
C MET A 111 -8.49 -4.04 7.31
N LEU A 112 -8.45 -3.53 6.07
CA LEU A 112 -7.74 -2.30 5.74
C LEU A 112 -8.35 -1.09 6.46
N ALA A 113 -9.68 -0.99 6.49
CA ALA A 113 -10.36 0.07 7.23
C ALA A 113 -10.09 -0.01 8.75
N ALA A 114 -10.05 -1.21 9.32
CA ALA A 114 -9.69 -1.41 10.71
C ALA A 114 -8.24 -0.98 11.00
N LEU A 115 -7.29 -1.28 10.11
CA LEU A 115 -5.91 -0.77 10.20
C LEU A 115 -5.88 0.75 10.23
N HIS A 116 -6.62 1.41 9.34
CA HIS A 116 -6.67 2.88 9.26
C HIS A 116 -7.24 3.52 10.53
N LEU A 117 -8.31 2.96 11.09
CA LEU A 117 -8.88 3.45 12.35
C LEU A 117 -7.89 3.32 13.51
N LEU A 118 -7.21 2.19 13.64
CA LEU A 118 -6.16 1.99 14.63
C LEU A 118 -4.96 2.91 14.38
N GLY A 119 -4.58 3.08 13.12
CA GLY A 119 -3.46 3.90 12.68
C GLY A 119 -3.58 5.39 13.04
N GLN A 120 -4.81 5.90 13.22
CA GLN A 120 -5.03 7.27 13.70
C GLN A 120 -4.51 7.50 15.12
N SER A 121 -4.51 6.46 15.95
CA SER A 121 -4.07 6.55 17.35
C SER A 121 -2.58 6.29 17.54
N TYR A 122 -1.87 5.83 16.52
CA TYR A 122 -0.42 5.64 16.57
C TYR A 122 0.32 6.97 16.55
N LYS A 123 1.12 7.25 17.59
CA LYS A 123 1.72 8.58 17.82
C LYS A 123 3.14 8.74 17.29
N LYS A 124 3.82 7.64 16.93
CA LYS A 124 5.18 7.71 16.41
C LYS A 124 5.15 8.02 14.93
N ALA A 125 5.98 8.97 14.49
CA ALA A 125 6.13 9.27 13.08
C ALA A 125 6.87 8.13 12.37
N ILE A 126 6.33 7.70 11.24
CA ILE A 126 7.00 6.81 10.29
C ILE A 126 7.02 7.54 8.95
N GLU A 127 8.22 7.86 8.47
CA GLU A 127 8.40 8.59 7.22
C GLU A 127 7.84 7.80 6.03
N ASN A 128 7.20 8.51 5.11
CA ASN A 128 6.73 7.92 3.86
C ASN A 128 7.87 7.90 2.82
N ARG A 129 8.52 6.77 2.68
CA ARG A 129 9.58 6.53 1.67
C ARG A 129 9.08 6.54 0.23
N PHE A 130 7.77 6.58 0.04
CA PHE A 130 7.10 6.57 -1.25
C PHE A 130 6.19 7.79 -1.41
N SER A 131 6.56 8.93 -0.77
CA SER A 131 5.91 10.21 -1.03
C SER A 131 6.09 10.61 -2.50
N PHE A 132 5.28 11.56 -2.97
CA PHE A 132 5.37 12.00 -4.36
C PHE A 132 6.78 12.50 -4.71
N GLU A 133 7.39 13.30 -3.84
CA GLU A 133 8.73 13.85 -4.03
C GLU A 133 9.77 12.72 -4.14
N ARG A 134 9.66 11.70 -3.27
CA ARG A 134 10.55 10.54 -3.32
C ARG A 134 10.37 9.71 -4.59
N ILE A 135 9.15 9.60 -5.09
CA ILE A 135 8.89 8.90 -6.37
C ILE A 135 9.47 9.68 -7.54
N VAL A 136 9.39 11.01 -7.55
CA VAL A 136 10.04 11.85 -8.56
C VAL A 136 11.56 11.66 -8.52
N GLU A 137 12.20 11.77 -7.35
CA GLU A 137 13.64 11.53 -7.19
C GLU A 137 14.08 10.14 -7.70
N LEU A 138 13.30 9.10 -7.39
CA LEU A 138 13.57 7.74 -7.87
C LEU A 138 13.44 7.64 -9.38
N TYR A 139 12.45 8.29 -9.98
CA TYR A 139 12.23 8.32 -11.42
C TYR A 139 13.37 9.04 -12.14
N ASP A 140 13.78 10.21 -11.67
CA ASP A 140 14.88 10.97 -12.24
C ASP A 140 16.17 10.14 -12.27
N GLY A 141 16.45 9.38 -11.22
CA GLY A 141 17.61 8.48 -11.17
C GLY A 141 17.58 7.34 -12.17
N VAL A 142 16.41 6.98 -12.72
CA VAL A 142 16.23 5.88 -13.69
C VAL A 142 16.05 6.42 -15.12
N ARG A 143 15.39 7.56 -15.26
CA ARG A 143 14.92 8.14 -16.52
C ARG A 143 16.00 8.19 -17.61
N GLU A 144 17.17 8.70 -17.26
CA GLU A 144 18.31 8.84 -18.21
C GLU A 144 18.94 7.50 -18.63
N ARG A 145 18.70 6.44 -17.85
CA ARG A 145 19.23 5.11 -18.10
C ARG A 145 18.30 4.24 -18.95
N MET A 146 17.09 4.73 -19.21
CA MET A 146 16.12 3.99 -20.02
C MET A 146 16.50 4.02 -21.51
N PRO A 147 16.66 2.83 -22.16
CA PRO A 147 16.97 2.77 -23.58
C PRO A 147 15.89 3.43 -24.45
N GLY A 148 16.27 3.86 -25.65
CA GLY A 148 15.39 4.60 -26.56
C GLY A 148 14.08 3.92 -26.94
N HIS A 149 13.99 2.59 -26.89
CA HIS A 149 12.74 1.88 -27.13
C HIS A 149 11.70 2.02 -25.99
N PHE A 150 12.10 2.58 -24.84
CA PHE A 150 11.19 2.95 -23.73
C PHE A 150 10.69 4.40 -23.80
N LYS A 151 10.93 5.15 -24.88
CA LYS A 151 10.47 6.56 -25.01
C LYS A 151 9.00 6.75 -24.67
N HIS A 152 8.14 5.80 -25.05
CA HIS A 152 6.71 5.86 -24.72
C HIS A 152 6.43 5.75 -23.23
N VAL A 153 7.22 4.96 -22.48
CA VAL A 153 7.11 4.84 -21.02
C VAL A 153 7.56 6.16 -20.39
N VAL A 154 8.71 6.69 -20.81
CA VAL A 154 9.25 7.96 -20.32
C VAL A 154 8.25 9.08 -20.52
N HIS A 155 7.72 9.27 -21.74
CA HIS A 155 6.73 10.30 -22.03
C HIS A 155 5.46 10.15 -21.15
N THR A 156 4.97 8.92 -21.00
CA THR A 156 3.79 8.67 -20.16
C THR A 156 4.04 9.02 -18.69
N LEU A 157 5.24 8.72 -18.16
CA LEU A 157 5.59 9.00 -16.77
C LEU A 157 5.86 10.50 -16.55
N ASP A 158 6.52 11.18 -17.50
CA ASP A 158 6.73 12.65 -17.47
C ASP A 158 5.38 13.37 -17.39
N ASP A 159 4.43 13.02 -18.26
CA ASP A 159 3.08 13.57 -18.25
C ASP A 159 2.33 13.28 -16.95
N GLU A 160 2.48 12.06 -16.42
CA GLU A 160 1.80 11.68 -15.18
C GLU A 160 2.35 12.42 -13.97
N ILE A 161 3.67 12.59 -13.89
CA ILE A 161 4.31 13.38 -12.85
C ILE A 161 3.85 14.84 -12.92
N ALA A 162 3.80 15.43 -14.12
CA ALA A 162 3.29 16.79 -14.33
C ALA A 162 1.82 16.91 -13.90
N HIS A 163 0.99 15.89 -14.17
CA HIS A 163 -0.39 15.83 -13.70
C HIS A 163 -0.46 15.78 -12.18
N GLN A 164 0.32 14.91 -11.54
CA GLN A 164 0.30 14.70 -10.10
C GLN A 164 0.73 15.96 -9.31
N TYR A 165 1.60 16.79 -9.85
CA TYR A 165 1.96 18.09 -9.24
C TYR A 165 0.74 19.00 -9.00
N GLN A 166 -0.30 18.89 -9.81
CA GLN A 166 -1.51 19.72 -9.72
C GLN A 166 -2.49 19.23 -8.65
N TYR A 167 -2.31 18.00 -8.13
CA TYR A 167 -3.26 17.31 -7.25
C TYR A 167 -2.72 17.02 -5.86
N GLN A 168 -1.79 17.85 -5.36
CA GLN A 168 -1.26 17.71 -4.00
C GLN A 168 -2.30 18.19 -2.97
N GLU A 169 -3.17 17.28 -2.50
CA GLU A 169 -4.14 17.59 -1.46
C GLU A 169 -3.66 17.15 -0.07
N ASP A 170 -3.32 18.14 0.78
CA ASP A 170 -2.85 17.90 2.14
C ASP A 170 -3.96 17.65 3.17
N LYS A 171 -5.20 17.95 2.84
CA LYS A 171 -6.34 17.94 3.79
C LYS A 171 -7.07 16.60 3.88
N LEU A 172 -6.60 15.56 3.18
CA LEU A 172 -7.21 14.23 3.25
C LEU A 172 -6.91 13.53 4.57
N PRO A 173 -7.80 12.66 5.05
CA PRO A 173 -7.57 11.86 6.25
C PRO A 173 -6.29 11.04 6.14
N LYS A 174 -5.43 11.14 7.18
CA LYS A 174 -4.12 10.49 7.24
C LYS A 174 -3.96 9.71 8.56
N GLY A 175 -3.10 8.73 8.52
CA GLY A 175 -2.67 7.92 9.66
C GLY A 175 -1.69 6.86 9.20
N ILE A 176 -1.49 5.82 9.99
CA ILE A 176 -0.68 4.68 9.55
C ILE A 176 -1.42 3.94 8.45
N ILE A 177 -0.73 3.73 7.35
CA ILE A 177 -1.14 2.94 6.20
C ILE A 177 -0.22 1.73 6.02
N HIS A 178 -0.67 0.71 5.30
CA HIS A 178 0.14 -0.45 4.95
C HIS A 178 1.11 -0.13 3.80
N GLY A 179 0.62 0.54 2.77
CA GLY A 179 1.39 1.00 1.60
C GLY A 179 1.76 -0.10 0.59
N ASP A 180 1.48 -1.39 0.88
CA ASP A 180 1.85 -2.53 0.03
C ASP A 180 0.89 -3.72 0.20
N LEU A 181 -0.43 -3.48 0.24
CA LEU A 181 -1.42 -4.53 0.50
C LEU A 181 -1.74 -5.32 -0.77
N PHE A 182 -0.98 -6.39 -0.99
CA PHE A 182 -1.11 -7.36 -2.07
C PHE A 182 -1.67 -8.70 -1.55
N ALA A 183 -2.04 -9.59 -2.47
CA ALA A 183 -2.61 -10.90 -2.14
C ALA A 183 -1.65 -11.79 -1.32
N ASP A 184 -0.35 -11.71 -1.61
CA ASP A 184 0.72 -12.43 -0.90
C ASP A 184 0.94 -11.92 0.55
N ASN A 185 0.44 -10.73 0.87
CA ASN A 185 0.48 -10.14 2.21
C ASN A 185 -0.79 -10.41 3.03
N LEU A 186 -1.72 -11.23 2.54
CA LEU A 186 -2.98 -11.55 3.19
C LEU A 186 -3.09 -13.04 3.51
N LEU A 187 -3.25 -13.38 4.79
CA LEU A 187 -3.51 -14.74 5.24
C LEU A 187 -5.00 -14.94 5.51
N PHE A 188 -5.57 -15.98 4.91
CA PHE A 188 -6.97 -16.31 5.06
C PHE A 188 -7.16 -17.69 5.71
N ARG A 189 -8.21 -17.81 6.52
CA ARG A 189 -8.70 -19.05 7.08
C ARG A 189 -10.23 -19.02 7.16
N GLY A 190 -10.91 -19.97 6.50
CA GLY A 190 -12.38 -20.02 6.48
C GLY A 190 -13.01 -18.74 5.92
N GLY A 191 -12.43 -18.15 4.86
CA GLY A 191 -12.93 -16.93 4.21
C GLY A 191 -12.64 -15.62 4.95
N LYS A 192 -12.03 -15.66 6.14
CA LYS A 192 -11.68 -14.48 6.95
C LYS A 192 -10.19 -14.17 6.85
N VAL A 193 -9.85 -12.88 6.81
CA VAL A 193 -8.47 -12.42 6.97
C VAL A 193 -8.04 -12.67 8.42
N VAL A 194 -6.99 -13.47 8.60
CA VAL A 194 -6.45 -13.84 9.91
C VAL A 194 -5.00 -13.37 10.11
N GLY A 195 -4.41 -12.76 9.09
CA GLY A 195 -3.10 -12.16 9.15
C GLY A 195 -2.88 -11.15 8.01
N VAL A 196 -2.28 -10.04 8.34
CA VAL A 196 -1.73 -9.06 7.38
C VAL A 196 -0.22 -9.06 7.58
N LEU A 197 0.52 -9.33 6.53
CA LEU A 197 1.98 -9.50 6.52
C LEU A 197 2.65 -8.25 5.94
N ASP A 198 3.95 -8.15 6.11
CA ASP A 198 4.84 -7.21 5.44
C ASP A 198 4.50 -5.73 5.64
N PHE A 199 4.77 -5.23 6.85
CA PHE A 199 4.63 -3.81 7.21
C PHE A 199 5.86 -2.97 6.84
N GLU A 200 6.70 -3.42 5.92
CA GLU A 200 7.92 -2.71 5.54
C GLU A 200 7.66 -1.37 4.85
N ALA A 201 6.57 -1.27 4.10
CA ALA A 201 6.14 -0.05 3.44
C ALA A 201 5.22 0.81 4.32
N ALA A 202 4.87 0.34 5.52
CA ALA A 202 3.97 1.06 6.39
C ALA A 202 4.57 2.42 6.80
N CYS A 203 3.73 3.46 6.73
CA CYS A 203 4.14 4.83 7.00
C CYS A 203 2.94 5.69 7.39
N TYR A 204 3.19 6.93 7.76
CA TYR A 204 2.13 7.94 7.89
C TYR A 204 1.74 8.44 6.49
N GLY A 205 0.51 8.17 6.08
CA GLY A 205 0.03 8.47 4.72
C GLY A 205 -1.48 8.67 4.63
N LYS A 206 -1.97 9.00 3.43
CA LYS A 206 -3.39 9.18 3.13
C LYS A 206 -4.09 7.80 3.11
N PHE A 207 -5.20 7.65 3.82
CA PHE A 207 -5.96 6.40 3.83
C PHE A 207 -6.49 6.03 2.44
N ILE A 208 -6.92 7.01 1.68
CA ILE A 208 -7.43 6.79 0.32
C ILE A 208 -6.34 6.28 -0.64
N TYR A 209 -5.07 6.69 -0.46
CA TYR A 209 -3.94 6.14 -1.20
C TYR A 209 -3.73 4.65 -0.92
N ASP A 210 -3.85 4.23 0.33
CA ASP A 210 -3.68 2.82 0.71
C ASP A 210 -4.81 1.95 0.16
N LEU A 211 -6.05 2.47 0.18
CA LEU A 211 -7.19 1.83 -0.47
C LEU A 211 -6.99 1.75 -1.99
N ALA A 212 -6.47 2.80 -2.62
CA ALA A 212 -6.13 2.81 -4.05
C ALA A 212 -5.04 1.77 -4.38
N THR A 213 -4.06 1.61 -3.49
CA THR A 213 -3.04 0.57 -3.63
C THR A 213 -3.65 -0.82 -3.60
N ALA A 214 -4.53 -1.10 -2.65
CA ALA A 214 -5.23 -2.39 -2.56
C ALA A 214 -6.11 -2.66 -3.80
N VAL A 215 -6.80 -1.64 -4.31
CA VAL A 215 -7.59 -1.75 -5.56
C VAL A 215 -6.69 -2.10 -6.74
N ASN A 216 -5.60 -1.36 -6.93
CA ASN A 216 -4.65 -1.63 -8.01
C ASN A 216 -4.05 -3.05 -7.92
N ALA A 217 -3.80 -3.53 -6.70
CA ALA A 217 -3.19 -4.83 -6.46
C ALA A 217 -4.16 -6.00 -6.63
N LEU A 218 -5.45 -5.83 -6.31
CA LEU A 218 -6.39 -6.93 -6.12
C LEU A 218 -7.58 -6.92 -7.09
N CYS A 219 -7.82 -5.81 -7.80
CA CYS A 219 -9.03 -5.64 -8.60
C CYS A 219 -8.75 -5.44 -10.11
N PHE A 220 -7.53 -5.74 -10.56
CA PHE A 220 -7.14 -5.60 -11.97
C PHE A 220 -6.77 -6.98 -12.54
N SER A 221 -7.46 -7.42 -13.57
CA SER A 221 -7.21 -8.70 -14.24
C SER A 221 -7.42 -8.55 -15.74
N GLU A 222 -6.64 -9.28 -16.55
CA GLU A 222 -6.76 -9.31 -18.01
C GLU A 222 -6.73 -7.94 -18.70
N GLY A 223 -6.01 -6.99 -18.10
CA GLY A 223 -5.85 -5.63 -18.64
C GLY A 223 -6.92 -4.64 -18.24
N GLU A 224 -7.89 -5.02 -17.38
CA GLU A 224 -9.01 -4.18 -16.96
C GLU A 224 -9.28 -4.27 -15.45
N TYR A 225 -9.97 -3.26 -14.90
CA TYR A 225 -10.49 -3.31 -13.55
C TYR A 225 -11.76 -4.16 -13.48
N VAL A 226 -11.76 -5.18 -12.61
CA VAL A 226 -12.89 -6.07 -12.39
C VAL A 226 -13.86 -5.40 -11.42
N PHE A 227 -15.00 -4.98 -11.93
CA PHE A 227 -16.02 -4.20 -11.22
C PHE A 227 -16.50 -4.88 -9.93
N GLU A 228 -16.80 -6.16 -9.96
CA GLU A 228 -17.30 -6.92 -8.82
C GLU A 228 -16.25 -7.00 -7.70
N ARG A 229 -14.97 -7.17 -8.05
CA ARG A 229 -13.85 -7.19 -7.10
C ARG A 229 -13.68 -5.85 -6.40
N PHE A 230 -13.68 -4.79 -7.17
CA PHE A 230 -13.57 -3.44 -6.67
C PHE A 230 -14.74 -3.09 -5.73
N THR A 231 -15.99 -3.37 -6.17
CA THR A 231 -17.19 -3.13 -5.36
C THR A 231 -17.13 -3.88 -4.02
N ALA A 232 -16.70 -5.14 -4.03
CA ALA A 232 -16.58 -5.94 -2.82
C ALA A 232 -15.55 -5.34 -1.84
N LEU A 233 -14.38 -4.96 -2.34
CA LEU A 233 -13.32 -4.34 -1.52
C LEU A 233 -13.81 -3.03 -0.89
N LEU A 234 -14.41 -2.14 -1.68
CA LEU A 234 -14.96 -0.87 -1.21
C LEU A 234 -16.10 -1.04 -0.22
N ASN A 235 -17.04 -1.93 -0.51
CA ASN A 235 -18.15 -2.20 0.41
C ASN A 235 -17.64 -2.74 1.73
N GLY A 236 -16.66 -3.64 1.68
CA GLY A 236 -15.98 -4.12 2.89
C GLY A 236 -15.36 -2.98 3.69
N TYR A 237 -14.61 -2.10 3.02
CA TYR A 237 -13.98 -0.95 3.65
C TYR A 237 -15.01 -0.02 4.30
N GLN A 238 -16.06 0.34 3.58
CA GLN A 238 -17.09 1.28 4.03
C GLN A 238 -17.99 0.73 5.16
N LYS A 239 -18.07 -0.58 5.34
CA LYS A 239 -18.73 -1.18 6.51
C LYS A 239 -18.04 -0.83 7.82
N VAL A 240 -16.75 -0.50 7.79
CA VAL A 240 -15.92 -0.19 8.97
C VAL A 240 -15.56 1.29 9.05
N ARG A 241 -15.20 1.90 7.91
CA ARG A 241 -14.83 3.31 7.80
C ARG A 241 -15.45 3.92 6.54
N THR A 242 -16.34 4.88 6.72
CA THR A 242 -16.96 5.61 5.60
C THR A 242 -15.96 6.58 4.98
N LEU A 243 -15.88 6.60 3.65
CA LEU A 243 -15.10 7.58 2.91
C LEU A 243 -15.82 8.94 2.92
N SER A 244 -15.07 10.00 3.18
CA SER A 244 -15.54 11.38 3.06
C SER A 244 -15.64 11.83 1.60
N LEU A 245 -16.40 12.89 1.30
CA LEU A 245 -16.50 13.45 -0.06
C LEU A 245 -15.12 13.83 -0.63
N PRO A 246 -14.22 14.51 0.11
CA PRO A 246 -12.88 14.79 -0.40
C PRO A 246 -12.07 13.53 -0.74
N GLU A 247 -12.25 12.42 0.00
CA GLU A 247 -11.59 11.16 -0.34
C GLU A 247 -12.15 10.56 -1.63
N TRP A 248 -13.45 10.64 -1.85
CA TRP A 248 -14.06 10.22 -3.13
C TRP A 248 -13.57 11.04 -4.30
N ASP A 249 -13.46 12.36 -4.14
CA ASP A 249 -12.97 13.25 -5.20
C ASP A 249 -11.48 13.01 -5.51
N ALA A 250 -10.67 12.65 -4.52
CA ALA A 250 -9.26 12.36 -4.68
C ALA A 250 -8.98 10.93 -5.20
N PHE A 251 -9.91 9.99 -5.03
CA PHE A 251 -9.66 8.58 -5.27
C PHE A 251 -9.17 8.25 -6.69
N PRO A 252 -9.73 8.82 -7.79
CA PRO A 252 -9.20 8.57 -9.13
C PRO A 252 -7.73 8.96 -9.27
N ASN A 253 -7.34 10.05 -8.64
CA ASN A 253 -5.97 10.53 -8.67
C ASN A 253 -5.03 9.66 -7.82
N GLU A 254 -5.48 9.21 -6.66
CA GLU A 254 -4.70 8.31 -5.80
C GLU A 254 -4.53 6.90 -6.44
N LEU A 255 -5.50 6.42 -7.25
CA LEU A 255 -5.32 5.22 -8.08
C LEU A 255 -4.18 5.42 -9.09
N ARG A 256 -4.15 6.56 -9.78
CA ARG A 256 -3.08 6.91 -10.73
C ARG A 256 -1.74 7.05 -10.02
N PHE A 257 -1.70 7.74 -8.88
CA PHE A 257 -0.47 7.90 -8.11
C PHE A 257 0.07 6.56 -7.58
N SER A 258 -0.79 5.68 -7.08
CA SER A 258 -0.38 4.33 -6.67
C SER A 258 0.18 3.54 -7.86
N ALA A 259 -0.45 3.60 -9.04
CA ALA A 259 0.06 2.95 -10.23
C ALA A 259 1.41 3.54 -10.69
N LEU A 260 1.57 4.87 -10.65
CA LEU A 260 2.84 5.56 -10.90
C LEU A 260 3.94 5.08 -9.93
N ARG A 261 3.66 5.09 -8.62
CA ARG A 261 4.62 4.66 -7.58
C ARG A 261 5.15 3.27 -7.85
N PHE A 262 4.26 2.29 -8.07
CA PHE A 262 4.69 0.91 -8.32
C PHE A 262 5.41 0.74 -9.66
N THR A 263 5.01 1.48 -10.69
CA THR A 263 5.75 1.50 -11.95
C THR A 263 7.18 1.99 -11.74
N VAL A 264 7.37 3.13 -11.08
CA VAL A 264 8.69 3.74 -10.86
C VAL A 264 9.57 2.89 -9.96
N THR A 265 9.05 2.37 -8.85
CA THR A 265 9.85 1.53 -7.94
C THR A 265 10.31 0.23 -8.60
N ARG A 266 9.47 -0.41 -9.42
CA ARG A 266 9.83 -1.61 -10.19
C ARG A 266 10.77 -1.30 -11.35
N LEU A 267 10.64 -0.14 -12.02
CA LEU A 267 11.60 0.34 -13.01
C LEU A 267 12.99 0.51 -12.40
N LYS A 268 13.06 1.12 -11.20
CA LYS A 268 14.33 1.24 -10.47
C LYS A 268 14.97 -0.13 -10.24
N ASP A 269 14.21 -1.10 -9.77
CA ASP A 269 14.72 -2.44 -9.52
C ASP A 269 15.14 -3.14 -10.82
N PHE A 270 14.39 -2.92 -11.90
CA PHE A 270 14.70 -3.50 -13.22
C PHE A 270 15.99 -2.93 -13.82
N PHE A 271 16.22 -1.62 -13.75
CA PHE A 271 17.38 -0.97 -14.40
C PHE A 271 18.59 -0.79 -13.50
N LEU A 272 18.42 -0.66 -12.17
CA LEU A 272 19.50 -0.31 -11.25
C LEU A 272 19.97 -1.48 -10.38
N ARG A 273 19.21 -2.57 -10.31
CA ARG A 273 19.61 -3.75 -9.55
C ARG A 273 19.81 -4.92 -10.52
N PRO A 274 21.07 -5.20 -10.96
CA PRO A 274 21.35 -6.39 -11.73
C PRO A 274 20.93 -7.64 -10.94
N MET A 275 20.38 -8.63 -11.65
CA MET A 275 19.98 -9.91 -11.08
C MET A 275 21.14 -10.52 -10.30
N SER A 276 21.14 -10.43 -8.98
CA SER A 276 22.07 -11.18 -8.15
C SER A 276 21.61 -12.64 -8.13
N ASN A 277 22.49 -13.52 -8.55
CA ASN A 277 22.43 -14.99 -8.45
C ASN A 277 21.15 -15.61 -7.87
N GLY A 278 20.08 -15.67 -8.66
CA GLY A 278 19.09 -16.73 -8.62
C GLY A 278 17.96 -16.69 -7.58
N VAL A 279 17.85 -15.70 -6.69
CA VAL A 279 16.91 -15.79 -5.55
C VAL A 279 15.85 -14.66 -5.49
N ARG A 280 16.00 -13.59 -6.26
CA ARG A 280 15.04 -12.46 -6.24
C ARG A 280 14.12 -12.46 -7.46
N VAL A 281 12.82 -12.52 -7.24
CA VAL A 281 11.82 -12.31 -8.29
C VAL A 281 11.64 -10.80 -8.46
N ASN A 282 12.23 -10.21 -9.51
CA ASN A 282 11.93 -8.84 -9.89
C ASN A 282 10.50 -8.79 -10.43
N LYS A 283 9.60 -8.09 -9.73
CA LYS A 283 8.23 -7.86 -10.20
C LYS A 283 8.28 -6.95 -11.44
N ASP A 284 7.60 -7.33 -12.53
CA ASP A 284 7.61 -6.59 -13.79
C ASP A 284 6.89 -5.22 -13.60
N PHE A 285 7.55 -4.13 -14.00
CA PHE A 285 6.96 -2.79 -13.96
C PHE A 285 5.77 -2.63 -14.92
N ARG A 286 5.75 -3.42 -16.02
CA ARG A 286 4.71 -3.34 -17.05
C ARG A 286 3.32 -3.63 -16.49
N GLU A 287 3.23 -4.44 -15.43
CA GLU A 287 1.96 -4.71 -14.75
C GLU A 287 1.30 -3.44 -14.21
N PHE A 288 2.04 -2.58 -13.51
CA PHE A 288 1.50 -1.34 -12.98
C PHE A 288 1.47 -0.22 -14.02
N PHE A 289 2.36 -0.24 -14.98
CA PHE A 289 2.30 0.66 -16.12
C PHE A 289 1.02 0.44 -16.95
N ALA A 290 0.58 -0.80 -17.14
CA ALA A 290 -0.69 -1.11 -17.79
C ALA A 290 -1.89 -0.52 -17.02
N ARG A 291 -1.91 -0.67 -15.67
CA ARG A 291 -2.92 -0.03 -14.81
C ARG A 291 -2.94 1.48 -14.99
N LEU A 292 -1.77 2.11 -14.96
CA LEU A 292 -1.63 3.53 -15.18
C LEU A 292 -2.18 3.95 -16.55
N GLN A 293 -1.87 3.19 -17.60
CA GLN A 293 -2.38 3.47 -18.94
C GLN A 293 -3.91 3.39 -19.02
N VAL A 294 -4.54 2.40 -18.37
CA VAL A 294 -6.01 2.27 -18.31
C VAL A 294 -6.59 3.47 -17.58
N LEU A 295 -6.06 3.82 -16.39
CA LEU A 295 -6.53 4.94 -15.59
C LEU A 295 -6.39 6.30 -16.31
N ARG A 296 -5.39 6.46 -17.18
CA ARG A 296 -5.19 7.68 -17.97
C ARG A 296 -6.12 7.77 -19.19
N ARG A 297 -6.57 6.64 -19.75
CA ARG A 297 -7.52 6.60 -20.89
C ARG A 297 -8.94 6.93 -20.49
N GLU A 298 -9.29 6.66 -19.24
CA GLU A 298 -10.60 6.99 -18.70
C GLU A 298 -10.82 8.51 -18.76
N ARG A 299 -11.84 8.95 -19.49
CA ARG A 299 -12.20 10.38 -19.54
C ARG A 299 -12.69 10.85 -18.18
N PRO A 300 -12.48 12.13 -17.81
CA PRO A 300 -13.21 12.73 -16.69
C PRO A 300 -14.71 12.42 -16.87
N GLY A 301 -15.32 11.68 -15.95
CA GLY A 301 -16.69 11.17 -16.06
C GLY A 301 -16.80 9.67 -16.36
N GLY A 302 -15.80 9.02 -16.99
CA GLY A 302 -15.74 7.56 -17.10
C GLY A 302 -15.36 6.92 -15.78
N MET A 303 -14.25 7.39 -15.16
CA MET A 303 -13.86 7.00 -13.82
C MET A 303 -14.91 7.42 -12.79
N ASP A 304 -15.51 8.62 -12.91
CA ASP A 304 -16.63 9.03 -12.07
C ASP A 304 -17.81 8.06 -12.19
N ARG A 305 -18.13 7.53 -13.37
CA ARG A 305 -19.16 6.50 -13.56
C ARG A 305 -18.77 5.17 -12.95
N LEU A 306 -17.50 4.78 -13.08
CA LEU A 306 -16.96 3.57 -12.47
C LEU A 306 -17.04 3.69 -10.93
N LEU A 307 -16.47 4.72 -10.35
CA LEU A 307 -16.51 4.99 -8.91
C LEU A 307 -17.93 5.13 -8.38
N LEU A 308 -18.82 5.65 -9.20
CA LEU A 308 -20.21 5.90 -8.91
C LEU A 308 -21.11 4.68 -8.99
N ALA A 309 -20.96 3.89 -10.04
CA ALA A 309 -21.59 2.59 -10.13
C ALA A 309 -21.11 1.68 -8.98
N MET A 310 -19.94 1.95 -8.45
CA MET A 310 -19.26 1.22 -7.39
C MET A 310 -19.64 1.69 -5.98
N ALA A 311 -20.09 2.91 -5.81
CA ALA A 311 -20.69 3.42 -4.58
C ALA A 311 -22.12 2.89 -4.40
N THR A 312 -22.33 1.56 -4.63
CA THR A 312 -23.61 0.89 -4.42
C THR A 312 -24.02 1.02 -2.95
N GLY A 313 -24.92 1.95 -2.67
CA GLY A 313 -25.35 2.36 -1.32
C GLY A 313 -25.25 3.86 -1.08
N TYR A 314 -24.46 4.57 -1.87
CA TYR A 314 -24.49 6.03 -1.89
C TYR A 314 -25.43 6.50 -3.00
N ASP A 315 -26.50 7.23 -2.66
CA ASP A 315 -27.42 7.83 -3.62
C ASP A 315 -26.62 8.82 -4.51
N TYR A 316 -26.23 8.34 -5.69
CA TYR A 316 -25.47 9.12 -6.68
C TYR A 316 -26.13 10.44 -7.04
N ARG A 317 -27.47 10.47 -7.07
CA ARG A 317 -28.22 11.70 -7.33
C ARG A 317 -27.99 12.71 -6.21
N LYS A 318 -27.81 12.23 -4.98
CA LYS A 318 -27.45 13.05 -3.84
C LYS A 318 -26.02 13.58 -3.92
N TYR A 319 -25.07 12.75 -4.35
CA TYR A 319 -23.68 13.15 -4.61
C TYR A 319 -23.58 14.20 -5.72
N GLN A 320 -24.24 13.98 -6.88
CA GLN A 320 -24.27 14.97 -7.96
C GLN A 320 -24.92 16.29 -7.52
N LYS A 321 -25.99 16.26 -6.74
CA LYS A 321 -26.62 17.48 -6.19
C LYS A 321 -25.66 18.25 -5.27
N ILE A 322 -24.95 17.55 -4.37
CA ILE A 322 -23.98 18.17 -3.45
C ILE A 322 -22.79 18.76 -4.22
N ARG A 323 -22.27 18.03 -5.22
CA ARG A 323 -21.19 18.51 -6.08
C ARG A 323 -21.60 19.71 -6.94
N ALA A 324 -22.80 19.69 -7.51
CA ALA A 324 -23.35 20.82 -8.26
C ALA A 324 -23.53 22.06 -7.38
N GLN A 325 -24.01 21.91 -6.12
CA GLN A 325 -24.16 22.99 -5.16
C GLN A 325 -22.79 23.50 -4.66
N GLY A 326 -21.82 22.61 -4.44
CA GLY A 326 -20.44 22.99 -4.06
C GLY A 326 -19.73 23.79 -5.14
N ASN A 327 -19.87 23.39 -6.43
CA ASN A 327 -19.30 24.10 -7.57
C ASN A 327 -19.98 25.47 -7.81
N HIS A 328 -21.28 25.57 -7.55
CA HIS A 328 -22.01 26.84 -7.65
C HIS A 328 -21.56 27.85 -6.58
N ASN A 329 -21.42 27.40 -5.33
CA ASN A 329 -20.93 28.21 -4.23
C ASN A 329 -19.42 28.60 -4.41
N GLY A 330 -18.61 27.71 -5.00
CA GLY A 330 -17.22 27.99 -5.32
C GLY A 330 -17.05 29.04 -6.44
N ARG A 331 -17.93 29.01 -7.44
CA ARG A 331 -17.98 30.02 -8.52
C ARG A 331 -18.43 31.39 -7.99
N GLN A 332 -19.51 31.41 -7.22
CA GLN A 332 -19.99 32.66 -6.60
C GLN A 332 -18.95 33.33 -5.70
N ARG A 333 -18.23 32.57 -4.86
CA ARG A 333 -17.13 33.11 -4.04
C ARG A 333 -15.97 33.65 -4.84
N ARG A 334 -15.62 33.05 -5.98
CA ARG A 334 -14.57 33.56 -6.88
C ARG A 334 -15.02 34.81 -7.61
N GLU A 335 -16.28 34.91 -8.01
CA GLU A 335 -16.85 36.09 -8.66
C GLU A 335 -17.00 37.26 -7.67
N GLU A 336 -17.40 37.01 -6.43
CA GLU A 336 -17.44 38.03 -5.36
C GLU A 336 -16.02 38.53 -4.98
N GLN A 337 -15.01 37.64 -4.93
CA GLN A 337 -13.61 38.07 -4.69
C GLN A 337 -13.06 38.85 -5.87
N ALA A 338 -13.33 38.44 -7.09
CA ALA A 338 -12.93 39.19 -8.30
C ALA A 338 -13.64 40.56 -8.42
N GLY A 339 -14.92 40.62 -7.99
CA GLY A 339 -15.67 41.88 -7.92
C GLY A 339 -15.13 42.88 -6.89
N LYS A 340 -14.74 42.40 -5.72
CA LYS A 340 -14.12 43.21 -4.66
C LYS A 340 -12.74 43.73 -5.03
N SER A 341 -11.94 42.99 -5.80
CA SER A 341 -10.62 43.42 -6.26
C SER A 341 -10.69 44.49 -7.35
N ARG A 342 -11.82 44.57 -8.11
CA ARG A 342 -12.04 45.61 -9.13
C ARG A 342 -12.65 46.91 -8.56
N GLN A 343 -13.13 46.93 -7.33
CA GLN A 343 -13.62 48.15 -6.66
C GLN A 343 -12.55 48.84 -5.80
N LEU A 344 -11.37 48.24 -5.66
CA LEU A 344 -10.23 48.74 -4.90
C LEU A 344 -9.06 49.20 -5.80
N SER A 345 -9.22 49.16 -7.10
CA SER A 345 -8.35 49.74 -8.13
C SER A 345 -9.06 50.92 -8.80
#